data_17a2d5ec76f11ca769cdadc7bf8391f4
#
_entry.id   17a2d5ec76f11ca769cdadc7bf8391f4
#
_cell.length_a   1.000
_cell.length_b   1.000
_cell.length_c   1.000
_cell.angle_alpha   90.00
_cell.angle_beta   90.00
_cell.angle_gamma   90.00
#
_symmetry.space_group_name_H-M   'P 1'
#
loop_
_entity.id
_entity.type
_entity.pdbx_description
1 polymer ?
#
loop_
_entity_poly.entity_id
_entity_poly.type
_entity_poly.pdbx_seq_one_letter_code
_entity_poly.pdbx_strand_id
1 'polypeptide(L)'
;MAQTTIDLLSRGIQANQTDPFRRGNLVSLPAEGSLIVSGDIHGHRRNLERLVTYADLARHADRHIILQEIIHGGPEDHSGGCLSYQLLFKAVQYKLDFPHQVHFVMGNHDTAWIVSSEVMKNGKEMNRAMSLALDREFQQASGDVKLAIRQFLFSQPLAVRCANRIWVSHSLPDNHFVEQFDPGVFQRELRIGDCAKPGSAYLLTWGRRHSQATLGRLAKQLDVDLFILGHQHQPEGWRQAGDNVIILASDHNHGYLLPLDLAKPYTTAGLTKVLVPLASIE
;
A
#
# COMPACT_ATOMS: atom_id res chain seq x y z
N MET A 1 8.77 8.56 24.64
CA MET A 1 7.72 8.25 23.64
C MET A 1 8.15 8.66 22.23
N ALA A 2 8.44 9.95 21.95
CA ALA A 2 8.82 10.39 20.60
C ALA A 2 10.08 9.67 20.07
N GLN A 3 11.16 9.57 20.84
CA GLN A 3 12.39 8.88 20.42
C GLN A 3 12.13 7.41 20.07
N THR A 4 11.35 6.70 20.90
CA THR A 4 10.97 5.30 20.63
C THR A 4 10.20 5.16 19.30
N THR A 5 9.34 6.14 18.98
CA THR A 5 8.60 6.17 17.70
C THR A 5 9.53 6.44 16.51
N ILE A 6 10.46 7.37 16.65
CA ILE A 6 11.47 7.67 15.62
C ILE A 6 12.36 6.45 15.37
N ASP A 7 12.81 5.78 16.43
CA ASP A 7 13.62 4.57 16.34
C ASP A 7 12.84 3.41 15.65
N LEU A 8 11.56 3.24 15.98
CA LEU A 8 10.67 2.27 15.31
C LEU A 8 10.61 2.53 13.79
N LEU A 9 10.33 3.76 13.40
CA LEU A 9 10.24 4.17 11.99
C LEU A 9 11.58 4.01 11.27
N SER A 10 12.69 4.38 11.92
CA SER A 10 14.05 4.21 11.37
C SER A 10 14.38 2.74 11.09
N ARG A 11 14.06 1.85 12.03
CA ARG A 11 14.20 0.40 11.83
C ARG A 11 13.29 -0.12 10.72
N GLY A 12 12.06 0.41 10.61
CA GLY A 12 11.14 0.10 9.52
C GLY A 12 11.68 0.52 8.15
N ILE A 13 12.33 1.69 8.05
CA ILE A 13 13.03 2.15 6.85
C ILE A 13 14.13 1.15 6.47
N GLN A 14 14.97 0.78 7.43
CA GLN A 14 16.02 -0.21 7.20
C GLN A 14 15.44 -1.54 6.71
N ALA A 15 14.37 -2.04 7.35
CA ALA A 15 13.72 -3.28 6.95
C ALA A 15 13.11 -3.22 5.53
N ASN A 16 12.61 -2.06 5.10
CA ASN A 16 12.15 -1.85 3.72
C ASN A 16 13.33 -1.85 2.72
N GLN A 17 14.46 -1.25 3.08
CA GLN A 17 15.62 -1.10 2.19
C GLN A 17 16.45 -2.38 2.06
N THR A 18 16.51 -3.18 3.12
CA THR A 18 17.29 -4.43 3.17
C THR A 18 16.45 -5.68 2.88
N ASP A 19 15.21 -5.52 2.46
CA ASP A 19 14.33 -6.63 2.08
C ASP A 19 14.97 -7.44 0.93
N PRO A 20 15.21 -8.77 1.09
CA PRO A 20 15.92 -9.59 0.11
C PRO A 20 15.18 -9.71 -1.22
N PHE A 21 13.87 -9.50 -1.23
CA PHE A 21 13.04 -9.52 -2.43
C PHE A 21 13.00 -8.17 -3.15
N ARG A 22 13.53 -7.10 -2.54
CA ARG A 22 13.52 -5.76 -3.11
C ARG A 22 14.70 -5.51 -4.05
N ARG A 23 14.40 -4.91 -5.21
CA ARG A 23 15.40 -4.36 -6.14
C ARG A 23 14.94 -2.97 -6.56
N GLY A 24 15.67 -1.94 -6.15
CA GLY A 24 15.27 -0.54 -6.33
C GLY A 24 13.94 -0.25 -5.62
N ASN A 25 12.91 0.13 -6.38
CA ASN A 25 11.58 0.46 -5.86
C ASN A 25 10.53 -0.63 -6.17
N LEU A 26 10.97 -1.84 -6.47
CA LEU A 26 10.13 -3.00 -6.78
C LEU A 26 10.49 -4.16 -5.84
N VAL A 27 9.48 -4.84 -5.29
CA VAL A 27 9.61 -6.15 -4.65
C VAL A 27 9.30 -7.23 -5.67
N SER A 28 10.16 -8.25 -5.78
CA SER A 28 9.97 -9.39 -6.70
C SER A 28 9.83 -10.67 -5.90
N LEU A 29 8.61 -11.21 -5.82
CA LEU A 29 8.32 -12.44 -5.08
C LEU A 29 8.60 -13.69 -5.92
N PRO A 30 9.06 -14.79 -5.28
CA PRO A 30 9.40 -16.03 -5.98
C PRO A 30 8.15 -16.77 -6.51
N ALA A 31 8.38 -17.88 -7.23
CA ALA A 31 7.33 -18.77 -7.74
C ALA A 31 6.85 -19.78 -6.67
N GLU A 32 7.19 -19.60 -5.43
CA GLU A 32 6.88 -20.51 -4.33
C GLU A 32 6.27 -19.74 -3.15
N GLY A 33 5.49 -20.44 -2.34
CA GLY A 33 4.83 -19.85 -1.18
C GLY A 33 3.47 -19.24 -1.51
N SER A 34 2.99 -18.39 -0.62
CA SER A 34 1.68 -17.74 -0.74
C SER A 34 1.76 -16.25 -0.46
N LEU A 35 0.81 -15.51 -1.02
CA LEU A 35 0.71 -14.06 -0.87
C LEU A 35 -0.69 -13.67 -0.43
N ILE A 36 -0.80 -12.76 0.51
CA ILE A 36 -2.05 -12.10 0.87
C ILE A 36 -1.95 -10.63 0.42
N VAL A 37 -2.94 -10.17 -0.33
CA VAL A 37 -2.99 -8.78 -0.77
C VAL A 37 -4.17 -8.08 -0.10
N SER A 38 -3.91 -6.96 0.58
CA SER A 38 -4.96 -6.05 1.05
C SER A 38 -5.28 -4.99 -0.01
N GLY A 39 -6.50 -4.45 0.03
CA GLY A 39 -6.78 -3.12 -0.50
C GLY A 39 -6.34 -2.04 0.49
N ASP A 40 -6.82 -0.81 0.29
CA ASP A 40 -6.59 0.33 1.17
C ASP A 40 -7.08 0.04 2.60
N ILE A 41 -6.29 0.39 3.61
CA ILE A 41 -6.62 0.12 5.02
C ILE A 41 -7.13 1.37 5.74
N HIS A 42 -6.61 2.55 5.43
CA HIS A 42 -7.10 3.85 5.89
C HIS A 42 -7.45 3.89 7.38
N GLY A 43 -6.53 3.47 8.26
CA GLY A 43 -6.73 3.51 9.70
C GLY A 43 -7.72 2.50 10.26
N HIS A 44 -8.24 1.57 9.46
CA HIS A 44 -9.24 0.58 9.90
C HIS A 44 -8.59 -0.53 10.74
N ARG A 45 -8.48 -0.28 12.05
CA ARG A 45 -7.76 -1.13 13.00
C ARG A 45 -8.20 -2.59 12.94
N ARG A 46 -9.52 -2.84 13.02
CA ARG A 46 -10.07 -4.21 13.03
C ARG A 46 -9.74 -4.99 11.76
N ASN A 47 -9.72 -4.34 10.60
CA ASN A 47 -9.37 -5.03 9.36
C ASN A 47 -7.86 -5.32 9.27
N LEU A 48 -6.99 -4.45 9.81
CA LEU A 48 -5.57 -4.80 9.94
C LEU A 48 -5.39 -6.01 10.87
N GLU A 49 -6.08 -6.06 12.00
CA GLU A 49 -6.03 -7.20 12.93
C GLU A 49 -6.49 -8.50 12.24
N ARG A 50 -7.57 -8.45 11.47
CA ARG A 50 -8.06 -9.59 10.66
C ARG A 50 -7.05 -10.02 9.60
N LEU A 51 -6.43 -9.07 8.90
CA LEU A 51 -5.35 -9.35 7.93
C LEU A 51 -4.19 -10.08 8.61
N VAL A 52 -3.75 -9.62 9.78
CA VAL A 52 -2.69 -10.26 10.58
C VAL A 52 -3.09 -11.66 11.04
N THR A 53 -4.33 -11.82 11.54
CA THR A 53 -4.88 -13.13 11.95
C THR A 53 -4.92 -14.11 10.77
N TYR A 54 -5.43 -13.68 9.62
CA TYR A 54 -5.50 -14.52 8.42
C TYR A 54 -4.12 -14.87 7.87
N ALA A 55 -3.20 -13.92 7.91
CA ALA A 55 -1.83 -14.13 7.43
C ALA A 55 -1.09 -15.17 8.27
N ASP A 56 -1.25 -15.16 9.59
CA ASP A 56 -0.63 -16.11 10.55
C ASP A 56 0.83 -16.42 10.19
N LEU A 57 1.63 -15.36 9.99
CA LEU A 57 2.99 -15.45 9.46
C LEU A 57 3.92 -16.27 10.36
N ALA A 58 3.63 -16.34 11.66
CA ALA A 58 4.41 -17.13 12.59
C ALA A 58 4.34 -18.63 12.28
N ARG A 59 3.24 -19.11 11.66
CA ARG A 59 3.06 -20.52 11.28
C ARG A 59 3.36 -20.80 9.81
N HIS A 60 3.55 -19.77 9.00
CA HIS A 60 3.72 -19.86 7.54
C HIS A 60 4.94 -19.09 7.08
N ALA A 61 6.12 -19.71 7.13
CA ALA A 61 7.40 -19.07 6.84
C ALA A 61 7.56 -18.62 5.37
N ASP A 62 6.82 -19.23 4.45
CA ASP A 62 6.82 -18.94 3.00
C ASP A 62 5.65 -18.06 2.56
N ARG A 63 4.90 -17.49 3.53
CA ARG A 63 3.77 -16.61 3.25
C ARG A 63 4.19 -15.15 3.32
N HIS A 64 3.73 -14.39 2.34
CA HIS A 64 3.92 -12.94 2.26
C HIS A 64 2.59 -12.22 2.44
N ILE A 65 2.64 -10.97 2.90
CA ILE A 65 1.49 -10.07 2.92
C ILE A 65 1.87 -8.69 2.38
N ILE A 66 0.98 -8.11 1.57
CA ILE A 66 1.10 -6.72 1.09
C ILE A 66 0.07 -5.88 1.83
N LEU A 67 0.54 -4.80 2.44
CA LEU A 67 -0.25 -3.75 3.09
C LEU A 67 -0.10 -2.45 2.33
N GLN A 68 -1.20 -1.73 2.09
CA GLN A 68 -1.17 -0.46 1.40
C GLN A 68 -2.11 0.56 2.01
N GLU A 69 -1.80 1.84 1.85
CA GLU A 69 -2.63 2.98 2.25
C GLU A 69 -3.10 2.88 3.71
N ILE A 70 -2.12 2.83 4.64
CA ILE A 70 -2.41 2.66 6.07
C ILE A 70 -2.96 3.92 6.70
N ILE A 71 -2.44 5.10 6.27
CA ILE A 71 -2.77 6.39 6.86
C ILE A 71 -4.06 6.99 6.32
N HIS A 72 -4.55 8.03 7.00
CA HIS A 72 -5.68 8.88 6.61
C HIS A 72 -7.04 8.18 6.63
N GLY A 73 -7.60 8.08 7.82
CA GLY A 73 -8.91 7.47 8.11
C GLY A 73 -8.92 6.86 9.52
N GLY A 74 -9.90 6.00 9.77
CA GLY A 74 -10.07 5.34 11.06
C GLY A 74 -10.47 6.30 12.19
N PRO A 75 -10.06 6.03 13.44
CA PRO A 75 -10.51 6.82 14.58
C PRO A 75 -9.93 8.23 14.57
N GLU A 76 -10.68 9.13 15.17
CA GLU A 76 -10.31 10.52 15.40
C GLU A 76 -10.18 10.81 16.89
N ASP A 77 -9.37 11.80 17.23
CA ASP A 77 -9.36 12.35 18.58
C ASP A 77 -10.59 13.27 18.81
N HIS A 78 -10.77 13.71 20.06
CA HIS A 78 -11.89 14.57 20.47
C HIS A 78 -11.99 15.93 19.72
N SER A 79 -10.93 16.31 19.01
CA SER A 79 -10.83 17.55 18.23
C SER A 79 -10.81 17.28 16.71
N GLY A 80 -11.15 16.07 16.28
CA GLY A 80 -11.18 15.69 14.88
C GLY A 80 -9.79 15.42 14.27
N GLY A 81 -8.75 15.24 15.07
CA GLY A 81 -7.43 14.83 14.58
C GLY A 81 -7.41 13.36 14.15
N CYS A 82 -6.81 13.07 13.02
CA CYS A 82 -6.74 11.71 12.48
C CYS A 82 -5.67 10.88 13.22
N LEU A 83 -6.10 9.77 13.84
CA LEU A 83 -5.23 8.89 14.63
C LEU A 83 -4.65 7.71 13.84
N SER A 84 -4.73 7.73 12.51
CA SER A 84 -4.24 6.63 11.66
C SER A 84 -2.73 6.36 11.78
N TYR A 85 -1.93 7.36 12.21
CA TYR A 85 -0.51 7.17 12.50
C TYR A 85 -0.26 6.08 13.56
N GLN A 86 -1.19 5.87 14.50
CA GLN A 86 -1.08 4.79 15.50
C GLN A 86 -1.15 3.41 14.81
N LEU A 87 -1.97 3.30 13.76
CA LEU A 87 -2.06 2.07 12.98
C LEU A 87 -0.81 1.87 12.11
N LEU A 88 -0.26 2.96 11.56
CA LEU A 88 1.02 2.92 10.86
C LEU A 88 2.12 2.35 11.75
N PHE A 89 2.24 2.81 13.01
CA PHE A 89 3.26 2.30 13.95
C PHE A 89 3.06 0.80 14.24
N LYS A 90 1.82 0.32 14.37
CA LYS A 90 1.53 -1.12 14.50
C LYS A 90 1.93 -1.90 13.25
N ALA A 91 1.64 -1.38 12.06
CA ALA A 91 2.02 -2.02 10.80
C ALA A 91 3.55 -2.07 10.64
N VAL A 92 4.27 -0.99 11.04
CA VAL A 92 5.74 -0.97 11.06
C VAL A 92 6.30 -2.01 12.03
N GLN A 93 5.73 -2.13 13.24
CA GLN A 93 6.13 -3.18 14.19
C GLN A 93 5.91 -4.57 13.59
N TYR A 94 4.79 -4.81 12.92
CA TYR A 94 4.52 -6.07 12.24
C TYR A 94 5.54 -6.38 11.13
N LYS A 95 5.98 -5.37 10.38
CA LYS A 95 7.12 -5.51 9.42
C LYS A 95 8.41 -5.89 10.15
N LEU A 96 8.68 -5.34 11.32
CA LEU A 96 9.88 -5.67 12.10
C LEU A 96 9.85 -7.07 12.70
N ASP A 97 8.66 -7.55 13.05
CA ASP A 97 8.46 -8.92 13.56
C ASP A 97 8.61 -9.95 12.43
N PHE A 98 8.24 -9.58 11.18
CA PHE A 98 8.29 -10.44 9.99
C PHE A 98 8.95 -9.71 8.80
N PRO A 99 10.25 -9.39 8.87
CA PRO A 99 10.89 -8.43 7.97
C PRO A 99 10.94 -8.86 6.50
N HIS A 100 10.85 -10.16 6.21
CA HIS A 100 10.91 -10.70 4.84
C HIS A 100 9.54 -11.15 4.31
N GLN A 101 8.49 -11.05 5.11
CA GLN A 101 7.15 -11.53 4.78
C GLN A 101 6.13 -10.38 4.65
N VAL A 102 6.31 -9.27 5.39
CA VAL A 102 5.44 -8.09 5.32
C VAL A 102 6.02 -7.09 4.34
N HIS A 103 5.26 -6.71 3.32
CA HIS A 103 5.63 -5.73 2.31
C HIS A 103 4.61 -4.58 2.32
N PHE A 104 5.11 -3.36 2.18
CA PHE A 104 4.25 -2.20 1.93
C PHE A 104 4.20 -1.90 0.44
N VAL A 105 3.17 -1.20 0.01
CA VAL A 105 3.09 -0.54 -1.30
C VAL A 105 2.64 0.89 -1.08
N MET A 106 3.43 1.83 -1.61
CA MET A 106 3.18 3.26 -1.50
C MET A 106 1.84 3.65 -2.13
N GLY A 107 1.00 4.37 -1.37
CA GLY A 107 -0.28 4.86 -1.82
C GLY A 107 -0.30 6.37 -2.14
N ASN A 108 -1.44 6.87 -2.60
CA ASN A 108 -1.56 8.29 -2.95
C ASN A 108 -1.60 9.21 -1.71
N HIS A 109 -2.13 8.76 -0.58
CA HIS A 109 -2.07 9.51 0.66
C HIS A 109 -0.63 9.56 1.21
N ASP A 110 0.16 8.50 0.98
CA ASP A 110 1.59 8.49 1.31
C ASP A 110 2.35 9.52 0.46
N THR A 111 2.12 9.54 -0.88
CA THR A 111 2.77 10.54 -1.76
C THR A 111 2.35 11.95 -1.40
N ALA A 112 1.08 12.19 -1.04
CA ALA A 112 0.60 13.49 -0.60
C ALA A 112 1.32 13.96 0.69
N TRP A 113 1.51 13.08 1.68
CA TRP A 113 2.29 13.37 2.89
C TRP A 113 3.76 13.67 2.56
N ILE A 114 4.38 12.86 1.70
CA ILE A 114 5.77 13.00 1.28
C ILE A 114 6.04 14.38 0.67
N VAL A 115 5.16 14.86 -0.22
CA VAL A 115 5.34 16.16 -0.91
C VAL A 115 4.65 17.32 -0.19
N SER A 116 4.07 17.08 0.99
CA SER A 116 3.34 18.08 1.78
C SER A 116 2.18 18.74 1.01
N SER A 117 1.53 17.97 0.12
CA SER A 117 0.30 18.37 -0.55
C SER A 117 -0.92 17.87 0.23
N GLU A 118 -2.04 18.59 0.18
CA GLU A 118 -3.23 18.11 0.86
C GLU A 118 -3.96 17.03 0.06
N VAL A 119 -4.63 16.13 0.78
CA VAL A 119 -5.51 15.12 0.21
C VAL A 119 -6.84 15.09 0.96
N MET A 120 -7.93 15.10 0.20
CA MET A 120 -9.28 15.12 0.76
C MET A 120 -9.85 13.71 0.88
N LYS A 121 -10.44 13.39 2.03
CA LYS A 121 -11.26 12.19 2.23
C LYS A 121 -12.51 12.57 3.03
N ASN A 122 -13.69 12.27 2.50
CA ASN A 122 -14.98 12.60 3.12
C ASN A 122 -15.11 14.10 3.51
N GLY A 123 -14.62 14.99 2.66
CA GLY A 123 -14.68 16.44 2.88
C GLY A 123 -13.67 16.99 3.90
N LYS A 124 -12.71 16.18 4.37
CA LYS A 124 -11.72 16.54 5.37
C LYS A 124 -10.31 16.59 4.78
N GLU A 125 -9.54 17.60 5.15
CA GLU A 125 -8.11 17.74 4.86
C GLU A 125 -7.30 16.76 5.73
N MET A 126 -6.86 15.65 5.14
CA MET A 126 -6.36 14.51 5.92
C MET A 126 -4.93 14.73 6.44
N ASN A 127 -4.06 15.37 5.66
CA ASN A 127 -2.71 15.70 6.09
C ASN A 127 -2.75 16.67 7.28
N ARG A 128 -3.58 17.69 7.17
CA ARG A 128 -3.80 18.65 8.26
C ARG A 128 -4.35 17.96 9.52
N ALA A 129 -5.38 17.10 9.36
CA ALA A 129 -5.99 16.41 10.49
C ALA A 129 -4.99 15.49 11.21
N MET A 130 -4.18 14.73 10.49
CA MET A 130 -3.15 13.87 11.08
C MET A 130 -2.01 14.71 11.70
N SER A 131 -1.60 15.79 11.05
CA SER A 131 -0.59 16.70 11.58
C SER A 131 -1.01 17.30 12.93
N LEU A 132 -2.26 17.76 13.07
CA LEU A 132 -2.79 18.28 14.32
C LEU A 132 -2.85 17.24 15.45
N ALA A 133 -3.19 15.99 15.13
CA ALA A 133 -3.17 14.90 16.10
C ALA A 133 -1.74 14.59 16.57
N LEU A 134 -0.76 14.57 15.66
CA LEU A 134 0.66 14.40 15.99
C LEU A 134 1.20 15.57 16.85
N ASP A 135 0.77 16.83 16.58
CA ASP A 135 1.17 17.97 17.37
C ASP A 135 0.70 17.85 18.83
N ARG A 136 -0.52 17.34 19.05
CA ARG A 136 -1.04 17.13 20.40
C ARG A 136 -0.33 15.99 21.12
N GLU A 137 -0.09 14.88 20.44
CA GLU A 137 0.54 13.69 21.03
C GLU A 137 2.01 13.91 21.37
N PHE A 138 2.78 14.49 20.43
CA PHE A 138 4.24 14.60 20.53
C PHE A 138 4.74 16.00 20.90
N GLN A 139 3.87 17.00 20.91
CA GLN A 139 4.18 18.37 21.32
C GLN A 139 5.45 18.92 20.62
N GLN A 140 6.46 19.30 21.36
CA GLN A 140 7.71 19.87 20.84
C GLN A 140 8.47 18.91 19.90
N ALA A 141 8.29 17.60 20.06
CA ALA A 141 8.92 16.58 19.23
C ALA A 141 8.10 16.21 17.98
N SER A 142 6.95 16.84 17.75
CA SER A 142 6.05 16.48 16.65
C SER A 142 6.69 16.66 15.27
N GLY A 143 7.53 17.67 15.09
CA GLY A 143 8.27 17.91 13.85
C GLY A 143 9.17 16.74 13.47
N ASP A 144 9.92 16.21 14.42
CA ASP A 144 10.82 15.08 14.20
C ASP A 144 10.04 13.79 13.91
N VAL A 145 8.91 13.57 14.60
CA VAL A 145 8.04 12.42 14.35
C VAL A 145 7.40 12.50 12.94
N LYS A 146 6.91 13.68 12.54
CA LYS A 146 6.37 13.91 11.18
C LYS A 146 7.41 13.66 10.10
N LEU A 147 8.65 14.10 10.34
CA LEU A 147 9.77 13.84 9.43
C LEU A 147 10.08 12.35 9.35
N ALA A 148 10.12 11.63 10.47
CA ALA A 148 10.34 10.19 10.51
C ALA A 148 9.22 9.42 9.78
N ILE A 149 7.95 9.81 9.94
CA ILE A 149 6.83 9.26 9.17
C ILE A 149 7.06 9.50 7.67
N ARG A 150 7.39 10.73 7.26
CA ARG A 150 7.68 11.07 5.86
C ARG A 150 8.78 10.19 5.27
N GLN A 151 9.87 10.00 6.00
CA GLN A 151 10.99 9.16 5.58
C GLN A 151 10.60 7.68 5.47
N PHE A 152 9.79 7.17 6.42
CA PHE A 152 9.26 5.81 6.35
C PHE A 152 8.38 5.61 5.11
N LEU A 153 7.40 6.48 4.89
CA LEU A 153 6.52 6.41 3.72
C LEU A 153 7.31 6.48 2.41
N PHE A 154 8.32 7.33 2.35
CA PHE A 154 9.21 7.44 1.19
C PHE A 154 10.09 6.20 0.97
N SER A 155 10.34 5.41 2.01
CA SER A 155 11.10 4.15 1.91
C SER A 155 10.29 2.97 1.36
N GLN A 156 8.97 3.09 1.21
CA GLN A 156 8.12 2.02 0.70
C GLN A 156 8.40 1.72 -0.78
N PRO A 157 8.33 0.45 -1.22
CA PRO A 157 8.34 0.11 -2.64
C PRO A 157 7.08 0.65 -3.35
N LEU A 158 7.19 0.87 -4.65
CA LEU A 158 6.08 1.34 -5.49
C LEU A 158 5.17 0.20 -5.94
N ALA A 159 5.69 -1.03 -6.00
CA ALA A 159 4.94 -2.17 -6.46
C ALA A 159 5.58 -3.49 -6.00
N VAL A 160 4.79 -4.57 -6.15
CA VAL A 160 5.23 -5.96 -6.01
C VAL A 160 4.93 -6.69 -7.32
N ARG A 161 5.93 -7.42 -7.85
CA ARG A 161 5.79 -8.31 -8.99
C ARG A 161 5.97 -9.74 -8.53
N CYS A 162 5.02 -10.60 -8.87
CA CYS A 162 5.09 -12.03 -8.58
C CYS A 162 5.61 -12.80 -9.81
N ALA A 163 6.35 -13.89 -9.58
CA ALA A 163 6.87 -14.73 -10.66
C ALA A 163 5.77 -15.35 -11.55
N ASN A 164 4.56 -15.56 -11.01
CA ASN A 164 3.38 -15.99 -11.75
C ASN A 164 2.67 -14.88 -12.55
N ARG A 165 3.41 -13.78 -12.87
CA ARG A 165 3.01 -12.66 -13.73
C ARG A 165 1.85 -11.82 -13.19
N ILE A 166 1.72 -11.75 -11.84
CA ILE A 166 0.81 -10.84 -11.15
C ILE A 166 1.57 -9.60 -10.69
N TRP A 167 0.98 -8.44 -10.90
CA TRP A 167 1.44 -7.14 -10.44
C TRP A 167 0.53 -6.59 -9.35
N VAL A 168 1.11 -6.09 -8.27
CA VAL A 168 0.39 -5.39 -7.22
C VAL A 168 0.99 -3.99 -7.07
N SER A 169 0.16 -2.96 -7.23
CA SER A 169 0.49 -1.57 -6.95
C SER A 169 -0.75 -0.85 -6.45
N HIS A 170 -0.56 0.32 -5.85
CA HIS A 170 -1.71 1.06 -5.35
C HIS A 170 -2.67 1.48 -6.48
N SER A 171 -2.11 1.95 -7.60
CA SER A 171 -2.85 2.20 -8.84
C SER A 171 -1.95 1.96 -10.06
N LEU A 172 -2.38 2.43 -11.22
CA LEU A 172 -1.66 2.46 -12.49
C LEU A 172 -1.76 3.87 -13.11
N PRO A 173 -0.87 4.25 -14.04
CA PRO A 173 -0.99 5.51 -14.77
C PRO A 173 -2.33 5.64 -15.48
N ASP A 174 -3.02 6.77 -15.29
CA ASP A 174 -4.28 7.11 -15.97
C ASP A 174 -4.06 7.21 -17.49
N ASN A 175 -5.10 6.93 -18.29
CA ASN A 175 -5.08 6.97 -19.75
C ASN A 175 -4.39 8.23 -20.33
N HIS A 176 -4.59 9.38 -19.69
CA HIS A 176 -4.04 10.65 -20.15
C HIS A 176 -2.56 10.85 -19.85
N PHE A 177 -2.02 10.05 -18.93
CA PHE A 177 -0.64 10.21 -18.44
C PHE A 177 0.24 8.98 -18.68
N VAL A 178 -0.30 7.91 -19.28
CA VAL A 178 0.45 6.65 -19.49
C VAL A 178 1.72 6.85 -20.34
N GLU A 179 1.71 7.83 -21.26
CA GLU A 179 2.88 8.17 -22.09
C GLU A 179 4.01 8.84 -21.28
N GLN A 180 3.69 9.45 -20.15
CA GLN A 180 4.64 10.14 -19.27
C GLN A 180 5.24 9.20 -18.22
N PHE A 181 4.70 7.99 -18.12
CA PHE A 181 5.18 7.00 -17.15
C PHE A 181 6.53 6.41 -17.58
N ASP A 182 7.53 6.64 -16.74
CA ASP A 182 8.87 6.06 -16.89
C ASP A 182 9.01 4.83 -15.98
N PRO A 183 9.02 3.60 -16.51
CA PRO A 183 9.24 2.38 -15.72
C PRO A 183 10.67 2.28 -15.15
N GLY A 184 11.60 3.08 -15.62
CA GLY A 184 12.94 3.22 -15.04
C GLY A 184 12.91 3.63 -13.56
N VAL A 185 11.77 4.19 -13.09
CA VAL A 185 11.54 4.51 -11.68
C VAL A 185 11.72 3.30 -10.76
N PHE A 186 11.50 2.09 -11.23
CA PHE A 186 11.69 0.87 -10.43
C PHE A 186 13.15 0.51 -10.19
N GLN A 187 14.05 0.95 -11.06
CA GLN A 187 15.46 0.52 -11.04
C GLN A 187 16.42 1.60 -10.52
N ARG A 188 15.98 2.85 -10.47
CA ARG A 188 16.76 3.99 -10.00
C ARG A 188 16.37 4.43 -8.60
N GLU A 189 17.17 5.27 -7.99
CA GLU A 189 16.83 5.94 -6.76
C GLU A 189 15.56 6.80 -6.93
N LEU A 190 14.63 6.65 -5.98
CA LEU A 190 13.40 7.45 -5.94
C LEU A 190 13.72 8.89 -5.52
N ARG A 191 13.15 9.85 -6.17
CA ARG A 191 13.29 11.28 -5.88
C ARG A 191 11.96 11.84 -5.36
N ILE A 192 12.00 12.87 -4.53
CA ILE A 192 10.77 13.53 -4.04
C ILE A 192 9.88 14.00 -5.20
N GLY A 193 10.48 14.50 -6.28
CA GLY A 193 9.74 14.90 -7.49
C GLY A 193 8.98 13.76 -8.17
N ASP A 194 9.37 12.50 -7.98
CA ASP A 194 8.62 11.35 -8.51
C ASP A 194 7.25 11.18 -7.82
N CYS A 195 7.13 11.64 -6.58
CA CYS A 195 5.88 11.61 -5.80
C CYS A 195 4.95 12.80 -6.09
N ALA A 196 5.40 13.80 -6.85
CA ALA A 196 4.61 14.94 -7.30
C ALA A 196 4.20 14.77 -8.77
N LYS A 197 3.07 15.34 -9.18
CA LYS A 197 2.61 15.31 -10.57
C LYS A 197 3.58 16.08 -11.49
N PRO A 198 4.02 15.49 -12.62
CA PRO A 198 3.62 14.22 -13.24
C PRO A 198 4.64 13.06 -13.00
N GLY A 199 5.32 13.00 -11.87
CA GLY A 199 6.32 11.99 -11.58
C GLY A 199 5.76 10.56 -11.57
N SER A 200 6.60 9.56 -11.86
CA SER A 200 6.13 8.18 -12.07
C SER A 200 5.56 7.51 -10.82
N ALA A 201 6.03 7.86 -9.61
CA ALA A 201 5.41 7.38 -8.37
C ALA A 201 4.01 8.00 -8.19
N TYR A 202 3.85 9.29 -8.48
CA TYR A 202 2.53 9.92 -8.53
C TYR A 202 1.60 9.20 -9.51
N LEU A 203 2.06 8.91 -10.74
CA LEU A 203 1.23 8.26 -11.75
C LEU A 203 0.78 6.85 -11.32
N LEU A 204 1.64 6.10 -10.61
CA LEU A 204 1.33 4.77 -10.07
C LEU A 204 0.40 4.78 -8.86
N THR A 205 0.14 5.95 -8.27
CA THR A 205 -0.67 6.04 -7.04
C THR A 205 -1.97 6.80 -7.23
N TRP A 206 -2.10 7.68 -8.25
CA TRP A 206 -3.25 8.55 -8.44
C TRP A 206 -4.16 8.23 -9.63
N GLY A 207 -3.78 7.32 -10.52
CA GLY A 207 -4.57 7.00 -11.70
C GLY A 207 -5.90 6.31 -11.36
N ARG A 208 -6.96 6.63 -12.08
CA ARG A 208 -8.31 6.09 -11.84
C ARG A 208 -8.99 5.56 -13.09
N ARG A 209 -8.55 5.99 -14.27
CA ARG A 209 -9.18 5.66 -15.55
C ARG A 209 -8.21 4.87 -16.42
N HIS A 210 -8.51 3.59 -16.58
CA HIS A 210 -7.69 2.65 -17.32
C HIS A 210 -8.54 1.98 -18.41
N SER A 211 -8.31 2.34 -19.68
CA SER A 211 -8.89 1.62 -20.81
C SER A 211 -8.21 0.26 -20.98
N GLN A 212 -8.87 -0.69 -21.65
CA GLN A 212 -8.27 -1.98 -21.96
C GLN A 212 -6.99 -1.85 -22.80
N ALA A 213 -6.92 -0.86 -23.67
CA ALA A 213 -5.71 -0.55 -24.44
C ALA A 213 -4.55 -0.10 -23.53
N THR A 214 -4.82 0.77 -22.55
CA THR A 214 -3.82 1.18 -21.54
C THR A 214 -3.37 0.00 -20.69
N LEU A 215 -4.30 -0.83 -20.23
CA LEU A 215 -3.99 -2.03 -19.44
C LEU A 215 -3.14 -3.03 -20.22
N GLY A 216 -3.47 -3.30 -21.48
CA GLY A 216 -2.68 -4.17 -22.35
C GLY A 216 -1.27 -3.65 -22.62
N ARG A 217 -1.11 -2.32 -22.79
CA ARG A 217 0.19 -1.69 -22.94
C ARG A 217 1.04 -1.83 -21.67
N LEU A 218 0.46 -1.51 -20.50
CA LEU A 218 1.15 -1.62 -19.22
C LEU A 218 1.52 -3.08 -18.88
N ALA A 219 0.63 -4.04 -19.18
CA ALA A 219 0.89 -5.46 -19.01
C ALA A 219 2.13 -5.91 -19.80
N LYS A 220 2.21 -5.49 -21.08
CA LYS A 220 3.38 -5.75 -21.92
C LYS A 220 4.64 -5.06 -21.42
N GLN A 221 4.55 -3.78 -21.00
CA GLN A 221 5.69 -2.98 -20.54
C GLN A 221 6.26 -3.50 -19.22
N LEU A 222 5.40 -3.97 -18.30
CA LEU A 222 5.76 -4.49 -16.99
C LEU A 222 5.98 -6.02 -16.99
N ASP A 223 5.75 -6.68 -18.12
CA ASP A 223 5.86 -8.14 -18.30
C ASP A 223 5.00 -8.90 -17.28
N VAL A 224 3.71 -8.60 -17.26
CA VAL A 224 2.71 -9.20 -16.35
C VAL A 224 1.39 -9.45 -17.08
N ASP A 225 0.53 -10.30 -16.52
CA ASP A 225 -0.77 -10.62 -17.10
C ASP A 225 -1.93 -10.00 -16.32
N LEU A 226 -1.79 -9.88 -15.00
CA LEU A 226 -2.85 -9.44 -14.10
C LEU A 226 -2.38 -8.31 -13.18
N PHE A 227 -3.30 -7.41 -12.85
CA PHE A 227 -3.09 -6.31 -11.91
C PHE A 227 -4.03 -6.46 -10.71
N ILE A 228 -3.49 -6.26 -9.51
CA ILE A 228 -4.25 -6.10 -8.26
C ILE A 228 -3.96 -4.71 -7.72
N LEU A 229 -5.00 -3.91 -7.58
CA LEU A 229 -4.90 -2.49 -7.23
C LEU A 229 -5.75 -2.18 -5.99
N GLY A 230 -5.49 -1.03 -5.36
CA GLY A 230 -6.31 -0.36 -4.36
C GLY A 230 -6.89 0.95 -4.89
N HIS A 231 -6.73 2.04 -4.12
CA HIS A 231 -6.95 3.43 -4.49
C HIS A 231 -8.41 3.84 -4.75
N GLN A 232 -9.21 2.99 -5.32
CA GLN A 232 -10.58 3.33 -5.71
C GLN A 232 -11.56 2.72 -4.73
N HIS A 233 -12.40 3.55 -4.13
CA HIS A 233 -13.45 3.09 -3.21
C HIS A 233 -14.34 2.04 -3.89
N GLN A 234 -14.52 0.90 -3.21
CA GLN A 234 -15.35 -0.22 -3.66
C GLN A 234 -16.37 -0.54 -2.57
N PRO A 235 -17.63 -0.10 -2.68
CA PRO A 235 -18.65 -0.35 -1.65
C PRO A 235 -18.82 -1.83 -1.28
N GLU A 236 -18.64 -2.72 -2.27
CA GLU A 236 -18.71 -4.17 -2.09
C GLU A 236 -17.35 -4.81 -1.72
N GLY A 237 -16.34 -3.98 -1.40
CA GLY A 237 -15.00 -4.40 -1.00
C GLY A 237 -14.06 -4.79 -2.14
N TRP A 238 -14.55 -5.02 -3.34
CA TRP A 238 -13.76 -5.30 -4.52
C TRP A 238 -14.52 -5.08 -5.82
N ARG A 239 -13.78 -4.97 -6.93
CA ARG A 239 -14.35 -4.92 -8.28
C ARG A 239 -13.38 -5.46 -9.31
N GLN A 240 -13.88 -6.18 -10.31
CA GLN A 240 -13.14 -6.42 -11.54
C GLN A 240 -13.24 -5.17 -12.45
N ALA A 241 -12.11 -4.70 -12.95
CA ALA A 241 -12.02 -3.57 -13.89
C ALA A 241 -11.30 -4.02 -15.18
N GLY A 242 -12.00 -4.01 -16.30
CA GLY A 242 -11.49 -4.59 -17.55
C GLY A 242 -11.26 -6.10 -17.45
N ASP A 243 -10.40 -6.62 -18.32
CA ASP A 243 -10.19 -8.08 -18.47
C ASP A 243 -9.15 -8.63 -17.47
N ASN A 244 -8.28 -7.77 -16.93
CA ASN A 244 -7.10 -8.21 -16.19
C ASN A 244 -6.79 -7.39 -14.92
N VAL A 245 -7.79 -6.74 -14.34
CA VAL A 245 -7.62 -5.95 -13.10
C VAL A 245 -8.62 -6.36 -12.03
N ILE A 246 -8.13 -6.53 -10.81
CA ILE A 246 -8.94 -6.57 -9.58
C ILE A 246 -8.58 -5.34 -8.75
N ILE A 247 -9.60 -4.59 -8.31
CA ILE A 247 -9.46 -3.48 -7.37
C ILE A 247 -10.01 -3.94 -6.02
N LEU A 248 -9.22 -3.76 -4.95
CA LEU A 248 -9.55 -4.16 -3.58
C LEU A 248 -9.74 -2.94 -2.69
N ALA A 249 -10.66 -3.03 -1.74
CA ALA A 249 -10.79 -2.12 -0.61
C ALA A 249 -10.82 -2.95 0.69
N SER A 250 -10.11 -2.48 1.71
CA SER A 250 -10.02 -3.12 3.04
C SER A 250 -10.32 -2.10 4.17
N ASP A 251 -10.81 -0.91 3.83
CA ASP A 251 -11.00 0.22 4.75
C ASP A 251 -12.40 0.33 5.38
N HIS A 252 -13.26 -0.67 5.18
CA HIS A 252 -14.64 -0.69 5.71
C HIS A 252 -15.11 -2.13 6.01
N ASN A 253 -16.33 -2.26 6.56
CA ASN A 253 -16.85 -3.55 7.03
C ASN A 253 -17.07 -4.59 5.92
N HIS A 254 -17.26 -4.16 4.67
CA HIS A 254 -17.35 -5.03 3.48
C HIS A 254 -16.01 -5.21 2.79
N GLY A 255 -14.89 -4.88 3.46
CA GLY A 255 -13.54 -5.03 2.91
C GLY A 255 -13.15 -6.48 2.65
N TYR A 256 -12.28 -6.68 1.67
CA TYR A 256 -11.77 -8.00 1.27
C TYR A 256 -10.24 -8.05 1.35
N LEU A 257 -9.73 -9.27 1.41
CA LEU A 257 -8.35 -9.63 1.08
C LEU A 257 -8.34 -10.63 -0.07
N LEU A 258 -7.19 -10.74 -0.74
CA LEU A 258 -6.99 -11.69 -1.83
C LEU A 258 -5.80 -12.61 -1.51
N PRO A 259 -6.02 -13.89 -1.19
CA PRO A 259 -4.97 -14.88 -1.03
C PRO A 259 -4.57 -15.48 -2.38
N LEU A 260 -3.27 -15.66 -2.58
CA LEU A 260 -2.68 -16.22 -3.81
C LEU A 260 -1.69 -17.33 -3.46
N ASP A 261 -1.67 -18.36 -4.25
CA ASP A 261 -0.60 -19.35 -4.34
C ASP A 261 0.38 -18.87 -5.42
N LEU A 262 1.62 -18.56 -5.05
CA LEU A 262 2.59 -17.98 -5.97
C LEU A 262 3.08 -18.97 -7.04
N ALA A 263 2.89 -20.27 -6.82
CA ALA A 263 3.23 -21.32 -7.78
C ALA A 263 2.17 -21.50 -8.90
N LYS A 264 0.98 -20.91 -8.76
CA LYS A 264 -0.13 -21.11 -9.69
C LYS A 264 -0.34 -19.92 -10.61
N PRO A 265 -0.64 -20.15 -11.90
CA PRO A 265 -1.18 -19.11 -12.76
C PRO A 265 -2.64 -18.80 -12.38
N TYR A 266 -3.07 -17.58 -12.62
CA TYR A 266 -4.44 -17.14 -12.40
C TYR A 266 -5.02 -16.49 -13.66
N THR A 267 -6.34 -16.54 -13.76
CA THR A 267 -7.15 -15.65 -14.59
C THR A 267 -7.90 -14.68 -13.68
N THR A 268 -8.43 -13.61 -14.20
CA THR A 268 -9.25 -12.66 -13.41
C THR A 268 -10.44 -13.39 -12.77
N ALA A 269 -11.12 -14.27 -13.51
CA ALA A 269 -12.20 -15.10 -12.97
C ALA A 269 -11.74 -16.11 -11.90
N GLY A 270 -10.48 -16.55 -11.95
CA GLY A 270 -9.86 -17.37 -10.91
C GLY A 270 -9.61 -16.57 -9.63
N LEU A 271 -9.15 -15.32 -9.76
CA LEU A 271 -8.92 -14.41 -8.63
C LEU A 271 -10.22 -14.10 -7.89
N THR A 272 -11.35 -13.86 -8.60
CA THR A 272 -12.63 -13.54 -7.96
C THR A 272 -13.19 -14.66 -7.09
N LYS A 273 -12.81 -15.91 -7.37
CA LYS A 273 -13.28 -17.09 -6.60
C LYS A 273 -12.55 -17.32 -5.29
N VAL A 274 -11.36 -16.71 -5.12
CA VAL A 274 -10.54 -16.88 -3.91
C VAL A 274 -10.56 -15.65 -3.00
N LEU A 275 -11.29 -14.61 -3.36
CA LEU A 275 -11.50 -13.43 -2.51
C LEU A 275 -12.13 -13.80 -1.16
N VAL A 276 -11.58 -13.26 -0.08
CA VAL A 276 -12.04 -13.52 1.29
C VAL A 276 -12.57 -12.24 1.92
N PRO A 277 -13.86 -12.21 2.35
CA PRO A 277 -14.38 -11.08 3.11
C PRO A 277 -13.64 -10.95 4.44
N LEU A 278 -13.13 -9.77 4.77
CA LEU A 278 -12.48 -9.54 6.08
C LEU A 278 -13.45 -9.79 7.24
N ALA A 279 -14.74 -9.55 7.04
CA ALA A 279 -15.76 -9.79 8.05
C ALA A 279 -15.93 -11.28 8.43
N SER A 280 -15.48 -12.23 7.60
CA SER A 280 -15.53 -13.66 7.90
C SER A 280 -14.37 -14.15 8.78
N ILE A 281 -13.40 -13.28 9.07
CA ILE A 281 -12.23 -13.59 9.90
C ILE A 281 -12.53 -13.12 11.33
N GLU A 282 -12.48 -14.05 12.29
CA GLU A 282 -12.74 -13.82 13.71
C GLU A 282 -11.54 -13.22 14.45
#